data_eeaf6edbf61de7aa96cd94306850dfce
#
_entry.id   eeaf6edbf61de7aa96cd94306850dfce
#
_cell.length_a   1.000
_cell.length_b   1.000
_cell.length_c   1.000
_cell.angle_alpha   90.00
_cell.angle_beta   90.00
_cell.angle_gamma   90.00
#
_symmetry.space_group_name_H-M   'P 1'
#
loop_
_entity.id
_entity.type
_entity.pdbx_description
1 polymer ?
#
loop_
_entity_poly.entity_id
_entity_poly.type
_entity_poly.pdbx_seq_one_letter_code
_entity_poly.pdbx_strand_id
1 'polypeptide(L)'
;MSVRVEVVEDDDEGLAAWAAIKSRVEPDDPITPEQLARHRTPDRLLILARVDGRPVGCGGGGLSTLGGLAFVNPRVLPEARGQGVGRALRERLLEHARSLSVEGIVSYVNAADERSISFARLTGLEEVDYQLEQTRSIGAEAPPVVPDGVEIVSVTDELLHLAYDAVGAQGYEDMPLSRRAWMPREEWLRTEATRREGSYVALRDGEIVGYAGMWEHANGSATGEHGLTAVRREHRRQGIATALKRTQLSWASRDGVRELVTWTQRGNEPMQELNRKLGYVDRSRELTFQGPLP
;
A
#
# COMPACT_ATOMS: atom_id res chain seq x y z
N MET A 1 -28.36 -8.69 20.64
CA MET A 1 -27.27 -7.81 20.16
C MET A 1 -27.52 -7.51 18.69
N SER A 2 -27.70 -6.27 18.30
CA SER A 2 -27.93 -5.88 16.90
C SER A 2 -26.63 -5.24 16.37
N VAL A 3 -26.09 -5.79 15.28
CA VAL A 3 -25.00 -5.19 14.55
C VAL A 3 -25.61 -4.19 13.56
N ARG A 4 -25.20 -2.93 13.65
CA ARG A 4 -25.59 -1.89 12.69
C ARG A 4 -24.36 -1.54 11.83
N VAL A 5 -24.54 -1.57 10.51
CA VAL A 5 -23.49 -1.12 9.56
C VAL A 5 -23.95 0.19 8.95
N GLU A 6 -23.08 1.18 8.96
CA GLU A 6 -23.32 2.53 8.41
C GLU A 6 -22.20 2.93 7.47
N VAL A 7 -22.54 3.77 6.49
CA VAL A 7 -21.54 4.37 5.58
C VAL A 7 -20.83 5.49 6.33
N VAL A 8 -19.52 5.58 6.13
CA VAL A 8 -18.73 6.71 6.65
C VAL A 8 -18.87 7.87 5.68
N GLU A 9 -19.46 8.94 6.17
CA GLU A 9 -19.53 10.23 5.46
C GLU A 9 -18.14 10.88 5.44
N ASP A 10 -17.99 11.93 4.62
CA ASP A 10 -16.75 12.72 4.56
C ASP A 10 -16.66 13.72 5.74
N ASP A 11 -16.84 13.20 6.95
CA ASP A 11 -16.69 13.97 8.18
C ASP A 11 -15.51 13.45 9.01
N ASP A 12 -14.94 14.34 9.80
CA ASP A 12 -13.74 14.05 10.61
C ASP A 12 -13.99 12.96 11.66
N GLU A 13 -15.22 12.86 12.21
CA GLU A 13 -15.54 11.87 13.25
C GLU A 13 -15.59 10.45 12.66
N GLY A 14 -16.25 10.28 11.52
CA GLY A 14 -16.35 8.99 10.83
C GLY A 14 -15.00 8.48 10.35
N LEU A 15 -14.22 9.35 9.72
CA LEU A 15 -12.86 9.01 9.26
C LEU A 15 -11.94 8.67 10.43
N ALA A 16 -11.98 9.43 11.52
CA ALA A 16 -11.19 9.17 12.73
C ALA A 16 -11.56 7.83 13.38
N ALA A 17 -12.85 7.54 13.51
CA ALA A 17 -13.32 6.26 14.07
C ALA A 17 -12.88 5.07 13.18
N TRP A 18 -12.98 5.19 11.85
CA TRP A 18 -12.54 4.18 10.92
C TRP A 18 -11.04 3.93 11.01
N ALA A 19 -10.24 5.00 10.97
CA ALA A 19 -8.79 4.94 11.05
C ALA A 19 -8.32 4.33 12.39
N ALA A 20 -8.96 4.68 13.49
CA ALA A 20 -8.65 4.14 14.81
C ALA A 20 -8.90 2.63 14.88
N ILE A 21 -9.99 2.12 14.31
CA ILE A 21 -10.28 0.68 14.27
C ILE A 21 -9.26 -0.04 13.39
N LYS A 22 -8.99 0.48 12.18
CA LYS A 22 -8.02 -0.12 11.24
C LYS A 22 -6.65 -0.23 11.89
N SER A 23 -6.17 0.84 12.50
CA SER A 23 -4.85 0.87 13.16
C SER A 23 -4.76 -0.03 14.41
N ARG A 24 -5.90 -0.30 15.10
CA ARG A 24 -5.92 -1.29 16.18
C ARG A 24 -5.95 -2.73 15.70
N VAL A 25 -6.57 -3.00 14.55
CA VAL A 25 -6.63 -4.34 13.96
C VAL A 25 -5.34 -4.68 13.22
N GLU A 26 -4.73 -3.68 12.59
CA GLU A 26 -3.51 -3.78 11.80
C GLU A 26 -2.48 -2.75 12.32
N PRO A 27 -1.85 -3.01 13.48
CA PRO A 27 -0.93 -2.05 14.11
C PRO A 27 0.37 -1.84 13.31
N ASP A 28 0.74 -2.80 12.48
CA ASP A 28 1.93 -2.71 11.62
C ASP A 28 1.68 -1.88 10.35
N ASP A 29 0.40 -1.71 9.99
CA ASP A 29 -0.03 -0.88 8.85
C ASP A 29 -1.12 0.12 9.30
N PRO A 30 -0.79 1.10 10.14
CA PRO A 30 -1.74 2.11 10.60
C PRO A 30 -2.11 3.08 9.47
N ILE A 31 -3.19 3.85 9.69
CA ILE A 31 -3.62 4.92 8.77
C ILE A 31 -4.11 6.13 9.55
N THR A 32 -3.88 7.33 9.05
CA THR A 32 -4.48 8.55 9.61
C THR A 32 -5.77 8.93 8.87
N PRO A 33 -6.66 9.73 9.51
CA PRO A 33 -7.84 10.26 8.81
C PRO A 33 -7.49 11.03 7.52
N GLU A 34 -6.40 11.80 7.52
CA GLU A 34 -5.93 12.57 6.36
C GLU A 34 -5.45 11.66 5.23
N GLN A 35 -4.73 10.60 5.55
CA GLN A 35 -4.34 9.59 4.55
C GLN A 35 -5.58 8.89 3.99
N LEU A 36 -6.54 8.52 4.86
CA LEU A 36 -7.78 7.88 4.45
C LEU A 36 -8.58 8.78 3.51
N ALA A 37 -8.70 10.08 3.82
CA ALA A 37 -9.35 11.07 2.96
C ALA A 37 -8.64 11.22 1.60
N ARG A 38 -7.29 11.22 1.59
CA ARG A 38 -6.49 11.29 0.35
C ARG A 38 -6.74 10.11 -0.59
N HIS A 39 -7.01 8.93 -0.04
CA HIS A 39 -7.29 7.72 -0.81
C HIS A 39 -8.77 7.57 -1.23
N ARG A 40 -9.64 8.55 -0.92
CA ARG A 40 -11.05 8.52 -1.35
C ARG A 40 -11.17 8.70 -2.87
N THR A 41 -11.96 7.82 -3.47
CA THR A 41 -12.38 7.87 -4.88
C THR A 41 -13.88 7.61 -4.95
N PRO A 42 -14.58 8.01 -6.01
CA PRO A 42 -16.03 7.80 -6.13
C PRO A 42 -16.47 6.35 -6.01
N ASP A 43 -15.60 5.41 -6.36
CA ASP A 43 -15.85 3.96 -6.27
C ASP A 43 -15.53 3.38 -4.89
N ARG A 44 -14.88 4.13 -3.99
CA ARG A 44 -14.51 3.65 -2.64
C ARG A 44 -15.63 3.84 -1.64
N LEU A 45 -16.06 2.73 -1.04
CA LEU A 45 -16.98 2.69 0.08
C LEU A 45 -16.21 2.43 1.38
N LEU A 46 -16.41 3.29 2.38
CA LEU A 46 -15.96 3.10 3.75
C LEU A 46 -17.18 2.87 4.64
N ILE A 47 -17.12 1.87 5.52
CA ILE A 47 -18.22 1.53 6.43
C ILE A 47 -17.71 1.29 7.86
N LEU A 48 -18.58 1.55 8.83
CA LEU A 48 -18.39 1.23 10.23
C LEU A 48 -19.45 0.25 10.72
N ALA A 49 -19.07 -0.69 11.56
CA ALA A 49 -20.00 -1.54 12.28
C ALA A 49 -20.06 -1.12 13.74
N ARG A 50 -21.28 -0.93 14.26
CA ARG A 50 -21.54 -0.61 15.67
C ARG A 50 -22.33 -1.73 16.34
N VAL A 51 -21.98 -1.95 17.60
CA VAL A 51 -22.72 -2.81 18.54
C VAL A 51 -23.03 -1.98 19.77
N ASP A 52 -24.30 -1.86 20.13
CA ASP A 52 -24.78 -1.03 21.24
C ASP A 52 -24.22 0.41 21.18
N GLY A 53 -24.20 0.98 19.95
CA GLY A 53 -23.73 2.34 19.65
C GLY A 53 -22.18 2.50 19.58
N ARG A 54 -21.41 1.49 19.96
CA ARG A 54 -19.93 1.57 19.96
C ARG A 54 -19.36 1.05 18.62
N PRO A 55 -18.42 1.77 18.00
CA PRO A 55 -17.76 1.26 16.79
C PRO A 55 -16.84 0.08 17.15
N VAL A 56 -17.06 -1.07 16.50
CA VAL A 56 -16.35 -2.33 16.80
C VAL A 56 -15.73 -2.97 15.56
N GLY A 57 -16.01 -2.42 14.40
CA GLY A 57 -15.44 -2.89 13.14
C GLY A 57 -15.51 -1.82 12.07
N CYS A 58 -14.64 -1.92 11.09
CA CYS A 58 -14.64 -1.07 9.91
C CYS A 58 -14.47 -1.91 8.64
N GLY A 59 -14.78 -1.35 7.51
CA GLY A 59 -14.57 -2.00 6.23
C GLY A 59 -14.32 -1.02 5.10
N GLY A 60 -13.51 -1.44 4.14
CA GLY A 60 -13.27 -0.72 2.90
C GLY A 60 -13.54 -1.61 1.69
N GLY A 61 -14.13 -1.04 0.65
CA GLY A 61 -14.38 -1.68 -0.63
C GLY A 61 -14.29 -0.70 -1.79
N GLY A 62 -13.94 -1.18 -2.97
CA GLY A 62 -13.80 -0.35 -4.17
C GLY A 62 -13.06 -1.08 -5.27
N LEU A 63 -12.76 -0.42 -6.38
CA LEU A 63 -11.94 -0.99 -7.45
C LEU A 63 -10.53 -1.29 -6.92
N SER A 64 -10.04 -2.47 -7.23
CA SER A 64 -8.66 -2.86 -6.92
C SER A 64 -7.72 -2.39 -8.03
N THR A 65 -6.46 -2.10 -7.69
CA THR A 65 -5.37 -1.96 -8.67
C THR A 65 -5.10 -3.25 -9.44
N LEU A 66 -5.57 -4.40 -8.93
CA LEU A 66 -5.60 -5.66 -9.68
C LEU A 66 -6.82 -5.65 -10.62
N GLY A 67 -6.56 -5.60 -11.91
CA GLY A 67 -7.60 -5.44 -12.93
C GLY A 67 -8.74 -6.46 -12.82
N GLY A 68 -9.98 -5.97 -12.94
CA GLY A 68 -11.20 -6.77 -12.91
C GLY A 68 -11.67 -7.21 -11.51
N LEU A 69 -11.03 -6.75 -10.45
CA LEU A 69 -11.40 -7.09 -9.06
C LEU A 69 -11.86 -5.86 -8.27
N ALA A 70 -12.74 -6.09 -7.29
CA ALA A 70 -12.98 -5.16 -6.19
C ALA A 70 -12.26 -5.64 -4.93
N PHE A 71 -11.67 -4.73 -4.17
CA PHE A 71 -11.20 -5.09 -2.83
C PHE A 71 -12.36 -5.08 -1.83
N VAL A 72 -12.35 -6.05 -0.91
CA VAL A 72 -13.36 -6.24 0.15
C VAL A 72 -12.64 -6.59 1.44
N ASN A 73 -12.39 -5.58 2.28
CA ASN A 73 -11.58 -5.70 3.49
C ASN A 73 -12.38 -5.37 4.77
N PRO A 74 -13.13 -6.33 5.35
CA PRO A 74 -13.77 -6.17 6.66
C PRO A 74 -12.73 -6.35 7.78
N ARG A 75 -12.77 -5.48 8.78
CA ARG A 75 -11.90 -5.49 9.97
C ARG A 75 -12.74 -5.44 11.22
N VAL A 76 -12.46 -6.32 12.19
CA VAL A 76 -13.22 -6.43 13.43
C VAL A 76 -12.27 -6.44 14.62
N LEU A 77 -12.53 -5.57 15.58
CA LEU A 77 -11.76 -5.54 16.83
C LEU A 77 -11.78 -6.92 17.50
N PRO A 78 -10.66 -7.40 18.08
CA PRO A 78 -10.54 -8.73 18.65
C PRO A 78 -11.67 -9.10 19.61
N GLU A 79 -12.09 -8.15 20.47
CA GLU A 79 -13.15 -8.30 21.47
C GLU A 79 -14.58 -8.42 20.89
N ALA A 80 -14.77 -8.03 19.63
CA ALA A 80 -16.06 -8.11 18.93
C ALA A 80 -16.13 -9.25 17.90
N ARG A 81 -15.07 -10.05 17.79
CA ARG A 81 -15.04 -11.22 16.88
C ARG A 81 -16.00 -12.32 17.33
N GLY A 82 -16.50 -13.12 16.38
CA GLY A 82 -17.44 -14.20 16.66
C GLY A 82 -18.91 -13.76 16.84
N GLN A 83 -19.22 -12.47 16.74
CA GLN A 83 -20.54 -11.87 16.98
C GLN A 83 -21.29 -11.50 15.68
N GLY A 84 -20.84 -12.00 14.51
CA GLY A 84 -21.45 -11.71 13.22
C GLY A 84 -21.01 -10.40 12.56
N VAL A 85 -20.21 -9.57 13.23
CA VAL A 85 -19.76 -8.24 12.74
C VAL A 85 -19.04 -8.33 11.40
N GLY A 86 -18.08 -9.26 11.29
CA GLY A 86 -17.32 -9.45 10.04
C GLY A 86 -18.19 -9.88 8.87
N ARG A 87 -19.21 -10.71 9.12
CA ARG A 87 -20.20 -11.11 8.10
C ARG A 87 -21.02 -9.91 7.64
N ALA A 88 -21.55 -9.12 8.56
CA ALA A 88 -22.36 -7.94 8.23
C ALA A 88 -21.55 -6.89 7.42
N LEU A 89 -20.30 -6.63 7.81
CA LEU A 89 -19.41 -5.75 7.05
C LEU A 89 -19.17 -6.31 5.64
N ARG A 90 -18.82 -7.60 5.53
CA ARG A 90 -18.56 -8.23 4.23
C ARG A 90 -19.80 -8.19 3.32
N GLU A 91 -20.97 -8.50 3.81
CA GLU A 91 -22.22 -8.45 3.03
C GLU A 91 -22.45 -7.08 2.43
N ARG A 92 -22.28 -6.01 3.23
CA ARG A 92 -22.44 -4.63 2.77
C ARG A 92 -21.38 -4.24 1.72
N LEU A 93 -20.12 -4.70 1.88
CA LEU A 93 -19.06 -4.47 0.90
C LEU A 93 -19.30 -5.25 -0.40
N LEU A 94 -19.83 -6.47 -0.33
CA LEU A 94 -20.19 -7.25 -1.52
C LEU A 94 -21.32 -6.62 -2.31
N GLU A 95 -22.32 -6.03 -1.63
CA GLU A 95 -23.37 -5.26 -2.31
C GLU A 95 -22.77 -4.13 -3.13
N HIS A 96 -21.80 -3.41 -2.56
CA HIS A 96 -21.08 -2.36 -3.26
C HIS A 96 -20.23 -2.92 -4.43
N ALA A 97 -19.49 -4.00 -4.21
CA ALA A 97 -18.68 -4.63 -5.25
C ALA A 97 -19.52 -5.05 -6.48
N ARG A 98 -20.76 -5.54 -6.26
CA ARG A 98 -21.69 -5.88 -7.35
C ARG A 98 -22.07 -4.67 -8.22
N SER A 99 -22.04 -3.46 -7.68
CA SER A 99 -22.31 -2.23 -8.45
C SER A 99 -21.12 -1.76 -9.30
N LEU A 100 -19.93 -2.32 -9.10
CA LEU A 100 -18.68 -1.91 -9.77
C LEU A 100 -18.37 -2.68 -11.06
N SER A 101 -19.25 -3.60 -11.49
CA SER A 101 -19.06 -4.40 -12.73
C SER A 101 -17.71 -5.16 -12.75
N VAL A 102 -17.34 -5.80 -11.65
CA VAL A 102 -16.10 -6.55 -11.50
C VAL A 102 -16.34 -8.06 -11.65
N GLU A 103 -15.29 -8.82 -11.99
CA GLU A 103 -15.34 -10.28 -12.17
C GLU A 103 -15.24 -11.05 -10.84
N GLY A 104 -14.63 -10.43 -9.84
CA GLY A 104 -14.35 -11.08 -8.56
C GLY A 104 -13.91 -10.09 -7.49
N ILE A 105 -13.48 -10.63 -6.37
CA ILE A 105 -13.02 -9.85 -5.23
C ILE A 105 -11.63 -10.26 -4.77
N VAL A 106 -10.94 -9.31 -4.14
CA VAL A 106 -9.67 -9.51 -3.46
C VAL A 106 -9.78 -9.01 -2.02
N SER A 107 -9.15 -9.73 -1.10
CA SER A 107 -9.00 -9.34 0.31
C SER A 107 -7.55 -9.52 0.74
N TYR A 108 -7.08 -8.63 1.60
CA TYR A 108 -5.73 -8.66 2.16
C TYR A 108 -5.79 -9.03 3.63
N VAL A 109 -4.94 -9.97 4.05
CA VAL A 109 -5.00 -10.56 5.40
C VAL A 109 -3.59 -10.73 5.96
N ASN A 110 -3.35 -10.22 7.16
CA ASN A 110 -2.07 -10.46 7.84
C ASN A 110 -1.84 -11.96 8.06
N ALA A 111 -0.69 -12.49 7.63
CA ALA A 111 -0.34 -13.90 7.71
C ALA A 111 -0.29 -14.45 9.15
N ALA A 112 -0.16 -13.58 10.15
CA ALA A 112 -0.20 -13.95 11.56
C ALA A 112 -1.63 -14.06 12.13
N ASP A 113 -2.67 -13.58 11.41
CA ASP A 113 -4.06 -13.63 11.87
C ASP A 113 -4.80 -14.87 11.32
N GLU A 114 -4.59 -16.03 11.94
CA GLU A 114 -5.23 -17.29 11.53
C GLU A 114 -6.76 -17.22 11.52
N ARG A 115 -7.39 -16.38 12.35
CA ARG A 115 -8.86 -16.21 12.36
C ARG A 115 -9.33 -15.50 11.10
N SER A 116 -8.64 -14.45 10.68
CA SER A 116 -8.95 -13.74 9.43
C SER A 116 -8.67 -14.62 8.21
N ILE A 117 -7.59 -15.41 8.21
CA ILE A 117 -7.30 -16.43 7.19
C ILE A 117 -8.42 -17.44 7.09
N SER A 118 -8.86 -18.00 8.24
CA SER A 118 -9.97 -18.96 8.29
C SER A 118 -11.27 -18.33 7.79
N PHE A 119 -11.55 -17.08 8.14
CA PHE A 119 -12.71 -16.34 7.66
C PHE A 119 -12.68 -16.15 6.14
N ALA A 120 -11.55 -15.75 5.57
CA ALA A 120 -11.40 -15.62 4.13
C ALA A 120 -11.69 -16.95 3.41
N ARG A 121 -11.09 -18.04 3.86
CA ARG A 121 -11.30 -19.39 3.31
C ARG A 121 -12.76 -19.87 3.43
N LEU A 122 -13.39 -19.68 4.60
CA LEU A 122 -14.79 -20.04 4.84
C LEU A 122 -15.77 -19.24 3.97
N THR A 123 -15.37 -18.07 3.49
CA THR A 123 -16.18 -17.24 2.59
C THR A 123 -15.87 -17.48 1.10
N GLY A 124 -15.13 -18.54 0.78
CA GLY A 124 -14.89 -19.01 -0.59
C GLY A 124 -13.72 -18.31 -1.28
N LEU A 125 -12.83 -17.65 -0.52
CA LEU A 125 -11.64 -17.04 -1.08
C LEU A 125 -10.44 -18.01 -1.00
N GLU A 126 -9.59 -17.98 -2.02
CA GLU A 126 -8.36 -18.75 -2.09
C GLU A 126 -7.14 -17.83 -1.98
N GLU A 127 -6.12 -18.29 -1.26
CA GLU A 127 -4.83 -17.60 -1.17
C GLU A 127 -4.10 -17.73 -2.51
N VAL A 128 -3.80 -16.61 -3.14
CA VAL A 128 -3.15 -16.57 -4.46
C VAL A 128 -1.77 -15.95 -4.44
N ASP A 129 -1.51 -15.05 -3.49
CA ASP A 129 -0.27 -14.29 -3.44
C ASP A 129 0.03 -13.79 -2.02
N TYR A 130 1.20 -13.15 -1.82
CA TYR A 130 1.51 -12.39 -0.62
C TYR A 130 2.44 -11.21 -0.93
N GLN A 131 2.41 -10.21 -0.05
CA GLN A 131 3.42 -9.16 0.05
C GLN A 131 4.28 -9.40 1.29
N LEU A 132 5.58 -9.15 1.13
CA LEU A 132 6.56 -9.18 2.22
C LEU A 132 6.84 -7.75 2.67
N GLU A 133 6.60 -7.48 3.94
CA GLU A 133 7.01 -6.26 4.58
C GLU A 133 8.45 -6.38 5.07
N GLN A 134 9.27 -5.41 4.70
CA GLN A 134 10.65 -5.30 5.16
C GLN A 134 10.87 -3.93 5.80
N THR A 135 11.61 -3.91 6.90
CA THR A 135 11.90 -2.67 7.63
C THR A 135 13.38 -2.49 7.84
N ARG A 136 13.78 -1.24 8.00
CA ARG A 136 15.16 -0.89 8.32
C ARG A 136 15.21 0.29 9.30
N SER A 137 15.91 0.09 10.42
CA SER A 137 16.29 1.20 11.29
C SER A 137 17.37 2.05 10.62
N ILE A 138 17.21 3.37 10.67
CA ILE A 138 18.09 4.34 10.03
C ILE A 138 19.12 4.82 11.02
N GLY A 139 20.39 4.73 10.62
CA GLY A 139 21.57 5.26 11.33
C GLY A 139 22.34 6.24 10.45
N ALA A 140 23.64 6.32 10.68
CA ALA A 140 24.52 7.07 9.78
C ALA A 140 24.66 6.33 8.45
N GLU A 141 24.38 7.03 7.35
CA GLU A 141 24.39 6.46 6.00
C GLU A 141 25.54 7.07 5.16
N ALA A 142 26.22 6.20 4.43
CA ALA A 142 27.19 6.65 3.45
C ALA A 142 26.51 7.37 2.28
N PRO A 143 27.17 8.35 1.65
CA PRO A 143 26.68 8.95 0.41
C PRO A 143 26.40 7.88 -0.65
N PRO A 144 25.34 8.05 -1.47
CA PRO A 144 25.02 7.10 -2.54
C PRO A 144 26.12 7.08 -3.60
N VAL A 145 26.45 5.89 -4.09
CA VAL A 145 27.26 5.74 -5.30
C VAL A 145 26.29 5.71 -6.48
N VAL A 146 26.40 6.70 -7.35
CA VAL A 146 25.55 6.85 -8.54
C VAL A 146 26.31 6.29 -9.76
N PRO A 147 25.69 5.48 -10.62
CA PRO A 147 26.32 4.98 -11.85
C PRO A 147 26.72 6.11 -12.79
N ASP A 148 27.78 5.90 -13.57
CA ASP A 148 28.26 6.87 -14.56
C ASP A 148 27.15 7.28 -15.55
N GLY A 149 27.08 8.58 -15.83
CA GLY A 149 26.07 9.15 -16.73
C GLY A 149 24.65 9.18 -16.16
N VAL A 150 24.47 8.88 -14.87
CA VAL A 150 23.18 9.00 -14.17
C VAL A 150 23.25 10.16 -13.18
N GLU A 151 22.22 10.98 -13.18
CA GLU A 151 21.98 12.03 -12.17
C GLU A 151 20.75 11.64 -11.35
N ILE A 152 20.78 11.84 -10.03
CA ILE A 152 19.60 11.63 -9.16
C ILE A 152 19.18 12.98 -8.60
N VAL A 153 17.92 13.35 -8.87
CA VAL A 153 17.34 14.63 -8.44
C VAL A 153 16.04 14.39 -7.65
N SER A 154 15.71 15.32 -6.75
CA SER A 154 14.46 15.28 -5.99
C SER A 154 13.27 15.49 -6.92
N VAL A 155 12.18 14.82 -6.59
CA VAL A 155 10.92 14.92 -7.34
C VAL A 155 10.27 16.29 -7.13
N THR A 156 9.96 16.96 -8.24
CA THR A 156 9.03 18.10 -8.30
C THR A 156 7.68 17.64 -8.82
N ASP A 157 6.66 18.51 -8.76
CA ASP A 157 5.35 18.17 -9.34
C ASP A 157 5.45 17.87 -10.83
N GLU A 158 6.22 18.66 -11.58
CA GLU A 158 6.48 18.43 -13.01
C GLU A 158 7.16 17.07 -13.24
N LEU A 159 8.23 16.78 -12.49
CA LEU A 159 8.94 15.51 -12.60
C LEU A 159 8.06 14.31 -12.19
N LEU A 160 7.12 14.47 -11.27
CA LEU A 160 6.18 13.40 -10.91
C LEU A 160 5.25 13.06 -12.08
N HIS A 161 4.75 14.08 -12.78
CA HIS A 161 3.94 13.88 -14.00
C HIS A 161 4.72 13.11 -15.07
N LEU A 162 5.96 13.54 -15.34
CA LEU A 162 6.83 12.90 -16.32
C LEU A 162 7.25 11.48 -15.90
N ALA A 163 7.48 11.26 -14.60
CA ALA A 163 7.87 9.95 -14.07
C ALA A 163 6.79 8.89 -14.25
N TYR A 164 5.50 9.28 -14.20
CA TYR A 164 4.41 8.36 -14.49
C TYR A 164 4.53 7.75 -15.89
N ASP A 165 4.72 8.60 -16.91
CA ASP A 165 4.82 8.15 -18.31
C ASP A 165 6.14 7.42 -18.57
N ALA A 166 7.22 7.88 -17.96
CA ALA A 166 8.54 7.34 -18.22
C ALA A 166 8.75 5.96 -17.59
N VAL A 167 8.29 5.74 -16.36
CA VAL A 167 8.58 4.53 -15.57
C VAL A 167 7.42 4.05 -14.70
N GLY A 168 6.50 4.93 -14.28
CA GLY A 168 5.46 4.61 -13.30
C GLY A 168 4.48 3.58 -13.83
N ALA A 169 3.83 3.85 -14.96
CA ALA A 169 2.86 2.95 -15.57
C ALA A 169 3.49 1.56 -15.86
N GLN A 170 4.69 1.54 -16.46
CA GLN A 170 5.43 0.31 -16.73
C GLN A 170 5.82 -0.41 -15.42
N GLY A 171 6.15 0.32 -14.36
CA GLY A 171 6.52 -0.25 -13.08
C GLY A 171 5.39 -1.07 -12.45
N TYR A 172 4.15 -0.59 -12.54
CA TYR A 172 2.97 -1.33 -12.10
C TYR A 172 2.66 -2.54 -12.98
N GLU A 173 2.77 -2.38 -14.32
CA GLU A 173 2.57 -3.49 -15.27
C GLU A 173 3.56 -4.63 -15.07
N ASP A 174 4.78 -4.32 -14.66
CA ASP A 174 5.87 -5.28 -14.48
C ASP A 174 5.86 -5.95 -13.09
N MET A 175 4.93 -5.58 -12.20
CA MET A 175 4.80 -6.25 -10.91
C MET A 175 4.42 -7.72 -11.12
N PRO A 176 5.13 -8.66 -10.47
CA PRO A 176 4.85 -10.10 -10.59
C PRO A 176 3.62 -10.47 -9.75
N LEU A 177 2.45 -9.98 -10.14
CA LEU A 177 1.19 -10.22 -9.47
C LEU A 177 0.36 -11.26 -10.21
N SER A 178 -0.58 -11.90 -9.54
CA SER A 178 -1.50 -12.88 -10.12
C SER A 178 -2.38 -12.32 -11.24
N ARG A 179 -2.59 -11.01 -11.24
CA ARG A 179 -3.26 -10.23 -12.30
C ARG A 179 -2.45 -8.97 -12.58
N ARG A 180 -2.58 -8.44 -13.80
CA ARG A 180 -1.92 -7.18 -14.19
C ARG A 180 -2.37 -6.06 -13.26
N ALA A 181 -1.42 -5.39 -12.63
CA ALA A 181 -1.68 -4.18 -11.85
C ALA A 181 -1.77 -2.97 -12.77
N TRP A 182 -2.59 -2.02 -12.38
CA TRP A 182 -2.74 -0.76 -13.06
C TRP A 182 -2.95 0.37 -12.03
N MET A 183 -2.28 1.48 -12.25
CA MET A 183 -2.40 2.69 -11.43
C MET A 183 -2.88 3.84 -12.33
N PRO A 184 -4.08 4.40 -12.10
CA PRO A 184 -4.52 5.59 -12.81
C PRO A 184 -3.58 6.76 -12.59
N ARG A 185 -3.33 7.58 -13.63
CA ARG A 185 -2.47 8.77 -13.51
C ARG A 185 -2.93 9.71 -12.39
N GLU A 186 -4.23 9.96 -12.28
CA GLU A 186 -4.79 10.84 -11.24
C GLU A 186 -4.54 10.31 -9.83
N GLU A 187 -4.67 8.99 -9.64
CA GLU A 187 -4.38 8.35 -8.36
C GLU A 187 -2.88 8.39 -8.05
N TRP A 188 -2.03 8.11 -9.03
CA TRP A 188 -0.58 8.27 -8.92
C TRP A 188 -0.20 9.67 -8.43
N LEU A 189 -0.69 10.73 -9.10
CA LEU A 189 -0.36 12.11 -8.75
C LEU A 189 -0.84 12.52 -7.35
N ARG A 190 -1.92 11.90 -6.88
CA ARG A 190 -2.49 12.17 -5.56
C ARG A 190 -1.79 11.39 -4.45
N THR A 191 -1.37 10.15 -4.70
CA THR A 191 -0.95 9.22 -3.66
C THR A 191 0.54 8.89 -3.70
N GLU A 192 1.20 9.02 -4.86
CA GLU A 192 2.62 8.73 -4.98
C GLU A 192 3.45 9.93 -4.51
N ALA A 193 4.65 9.68 -3.99
CA ALA A 193 5.57 10.70 -3.50
C ALA A 193 4.93 11.70 -2.50
N THR A 194 4.07 11.25 -1.60
CA THR A 194 3.46 12.13 -0.59
C THR A 194 4.49 12.77 0.34
N ARG A 195 5.68 12.15 0.47
CA ARG A 195 6.87 12.72 1.09
C ARG A 195 7.89 13.08 0.01
N ARG A 196 7.70 14.28 -0.60
CA ARG A 196 8.46 14.78 -1.77
C ARG A 196 9.98 14.77 -1.57
N GLU A 197 10.43 15.25 -0.41
CA GLU A 197 11.84 15.42 -0.07
C GLU A 197 12.60 14.09 0.01
N GLY A 198 11.87 12.97 0.19
CA GLY A 198 12.40 11.62 0.15
C GLY A 198 12.19 10.89 -1.17
N SER A 199 11.61 11.56 -2.18
CA SER A 199 11.28 10.98 -3.48
C SER A 199 12.22 11.47 -4.56
N TYR A 200 12.69 10.58 -5.45
CA TYR A 200 13.72 10.87 -6.42
C TYR A 200 13.43 10.30 -7.81
N VAL A 201 13.94 10.98 -8.84
CA VAL A 201 14.09 10.44 -10.19
C VAL A 201 15.56 10.27 -10.53
N ALA A 202 15.85 9.26 -11.34
CA ALA A 202 17.15 9.08 -11.98
C ALA A 202 17.05 9.55 -13.44
N LEU A 203 17.96 10.43 -13.82
CA LEU A 203 18.07 10.99 -15.16
C LEU A 203 19.31 10.41 -15.86
N ARG A 204 19.20 10.14 -17.16
CA ARG A 204 20.34 9.86 -18.05
C ARG A 204 20.11 10.63 -19.34
N ASP A 205 21.09 11.42 -19.76
CA ASP A 205 20.99 12.29 -20.93
C ASP A 205 19.75 13.21 -20.92
N GLY A 206 19.33 13.64 -19.70
CA GLY A 206 18.14 14.47 -19.47
C GLY A 206 16.81 13.71 -19.47
N GLU A 207 16.78 12.40 -19.75
CA GLU A 207 15.57 11.58 -19.70
C GLU A 207 15.41 10.84 -18.38
N ILE A 208 14.15 10.72 -17.89
CA ILE A 208 13.85 9.92 -16.71
C ILE A 208 13.99 8.44 -17.05
N VAL A 209 14.93 7.76 -16.37
CA VAL A 209 15.22 6.33 -16.52
C VAL A 209 14.87 5.53 -15.26
N GLY A 210 14.59 6.22 -14.13
CA GLY A 210 14.22 5.58 -12.87
C GLY A 210 13.46 6.52 -11.95
N TYR A 211 12.72 5.92 -11.02
CA TYR A 211 11.93 6.61 -10.00
C TYR A 211 11.96 5.82 -8.68
N ALA A 212 11.95 6.52 -7.57
CA ALA A 212 11.74 5.97 -6.24
C ALA A 212 10.89 6.92 -5.40
N GLY A 213 9.66 6.51 -5.11
CA GLY A 213 8.72 7.25 -4.26
C GLY A 213 8.99 7.06 -2.78
N MET A 214 8.58 8.05 -1.99
CA MET A 214 8.51 7.98 -0.53
C MET A 214 7.14 8.47 -0.09
N TRP A 215 6.50 7.72 0.80
CA TRP A 215 5.20 8.05 1.37
C TRP A 215 5.33 8.50 2.81
N GLU A 216 4.39 9.36 3.21
CA GLU A 216 4.16 9.63 4.63
C GLU A 216 3.64 8.36 5.30
N HIS A 217 4.16 8.05 6.47
CA HIS A 217 3.68 6.94 7.28
C HIS A 217 2.81 7.43 8.44
N ALA A 218 1.78 6.68 8.81
CA ALA A 218 0.86 7.06 9.88
C ALA A 218 1.51 7.17 11.27
N ASN A 219 2.66 6.53 11.48
CA ASN A 219 3.47 6.66 12.69
C ASN A 219 4.21 8.02 12.79
N GLY A 220 3.93 8.94 11.87
CA GLY A 220 4.51 10.28 11.84
C GLY A 220 5.84 10.36 11.09
N SER A 221 6.45 11.53 11.16
CA SER A 221 7.65 11.87 10.36
C SER A 221 8.90 11.04 10.65
N ALA A 222 8.94 10.37 11.80
CA ALA A 222 10.05 9.49 12.16
C ALA A 222 10.06 8.15 11.40
N THR A 223 8.97 7.80 10.70
CA THR A 223 8.87 6.63 9.83
C THR A 223 8.59 7.10 8.40
N GLY A 224 9.21 6.47 7.43
CA GLY A 224 8.92 6.66 6.01
C GLY A 224 8.59 5.34 5.35
N GLU A 225 7.73 5.36 4.34
CA GLU A 225 7.37 4.18 3.58
C GLU A 225 7.79 4.35 2.12
N HIS A 226 8.44 3.33 1.56
CA HIS A 226 8.78 3.34 0.15
C HIS A 226 7.53 3.14 -0.71
N GLY A 227 7.30 4.07 -1.62
CA GLY A 227 6.41 3.88 -2.74
C GLY A 227 7.04 3.02 -3.84
N LEU A 228 6.58 3.19 -5.06
CA LEU A 228 7.14 2.46 -6.20
C LEU A 228 8.64 2.78 -6.37
N THR A 229 9.44 1.73 -6.58
CA THR A 229 10.79 1.87 -7.12
C THR A 229 10.83 1.17 -8.48
N ALA A 230 10.98 1.94 -9.56
CA ALA A 230 10.98 1.43 -10.93
C ALA A 230 12.16 1.98 -11.74
N VAL A 231 12.64 1.17 -12.68
CA VAL A 231 13.68 1.54 -13.65
C VAL A 231 13.21 1.06 -15.02
N ARG A 232 13.34 1.89 -16.05
CA ARG A 232 13.07 1.53 -17.45
C ARG A 232 13.74 0.20 -17.79
N ARG A 233 13.06 -0.68 -18.52
CA ARG A 233 13.53 -2.06 -18.81
C ARG A 233 14.93 -2.09 -19.41
N GLU A 234 15.23 -1.19 -20.36
CA GLU A 234 16.51 -1.05 -21.05
C GLU A 234 17.66 -0.54 -20.16
N HIS A 235 17.33 0.06 -19.01
CA HIS A 235 18.30 0.59 -18.04
C HIS A 235 18.42 -0.24 -16.76
N ARG A 236 17.73 -1.41 -16.69
CA ARG A 236 17.80 -2.32 -15.54
C ARG A 236 19.17 -2.98 -15.43
N ARG A 237 19.47 -3.49 -14.24
CA ARG A 237 20.71 -4.21 -13.90
C ARG A 237 22.00 -3.34 -14.02
N GLN A 238 21.85 -2.03 -14.04
CA GLN A 238 22.94 -1.04 -14.10
C GLN A 238 23.14 -0.29 -12.78
N GLY A 239 22.57 -0.77 -11.67
CA GLY A 239 22.73 -0.18 -10.34
C GLY A 239 21.80 1.00 -10.02
N ILE A 240 20.95 1.46 -10.95
CA ILE A 240 20.10 2.65 -10.79
C ILE A 240 19.12 2.51 -9.60
N ALA A 241 18.42 1.37 -9.46
CA ALA A 241 17.52 1.14 -8.33
C ALA A 241 18.27 1.17 -6.98
N THR A 242 19.50 0.62 -6.95
CA THR A 242 20.37 0.66 -5.77
C THR A 242 20.75 2.08 -5.41
N ALA A 243 21.14 2.90 -6.41
CA ALA A 243 21.51 4.28 -6.22
C ALA A 243 20.32 5.12 -5.70
N LEU A 244 19.13 4.96 -6.29
CA LEU A 244 17.89 5.60 -5.85
C LEU A 244 17.57 5.27 -4.38
N LYS A 245 17.57 3.98 -4.01
CA LYS A 245 17.29 3.56 -2.62
C LYS A 245 18.38 4.05 -1.65
N ARG A 246 19.67 4.05 -2.03
CA ARG A 246 20.75 4.63 -1.20
C ARG A 246 20.58 6.13 -1.03
N THR A 247 20.10 6.86 -2.05
CA THR A 247 19.77 8.28 -1.93
C THR A 247 18.65 8.51 -0.92
N GLN A 248 17.61 7.67 -0.95
CA GLN A 248 16.53 7.71 0.05
C GLN A 248 17.03 7.42 1.48
N LEU A 249 17.92 6.43 1.64
CA LEU A 249 18.55 6.13 2.93
C LEU A 249 19.39 7.31 3.44
N SER A 250 20.21 7.91 2.58
CA SER A 250 21.04 9.09 2.90
C SER A 250 20.18 10.30 3.28
N TRP A 251 19.06 10.52 2.58
CA TRP A 251 18.10 11.54 2.94
C TRP A 251 17.46 11.23 4.31
N ALA A 252 16.95 10.03 4.52
CA ALA A 252 16.32 9.62 5.76
C ALA A 252 17.21 9.85 6.99
N SER A 253 18.51 9.53 6.85
CA SER A 253 19.50 9.76 7.92
C SER A 253 19.68 11.23 8.28
N ARG A 254 19.53 12.16 7.32
CA ARG A 254 19.67 13.61 7.53
C ARG A 254 18.39 14.27 8.00
N ASP A 255 17.25 13.70 7.62
CA ASP A 255 15.90 14.26 7.87
C ASP A 255 15.26 13.75 9.18
N GLY A 256 16.02 13.02 10.01
CA GLY A 256 15.55 12.53 11.31
C GLY A 256 14.60 11.34 11.23
N VAL A 257 14.49 10.69 10.07
CA VAL A 257 13.76 9.43 9.93
C VAL A 257 14.50 8.34 10.68
N ARG A 258 13.77 7.55 11.46
CA ARG A 258 14.34 6.47 12.30
C ARG A 258 14.11 5.09 11.72
N GLU A 259 13.06 4.94 10.93
CA GLU A 259 12.69 3.67 10.30
C GLU A 259 12.17 3.90 8.88
N LEU A 260 12.57 3.02 7.96
CA LEU A 260 11.95 2.91 6.64
C LEU A 260 11.29 1.55 6.49
N VAL A 261 10.09 1.58 5.91
CA VAL A 261 9.26 0.41 5.61
C VAL A 261 9.15 0.25 4.10
N THR A 262 9.09 -0.99 3.62
CA THR A 262 8.86 -1.29 2.20
C THR A 262 8.07 -2.58 2.06
N TRP A 263 7.19 -2.64 1.07
CA TRP A 263 6.43 -3.83 0.70
C TRP A 263 6.90 -4.37 -0.64
N THR A 264 7.06 -5.68 -0.72
CA THR A 264 7.54 -6.34 -1.95
C THR A 264 6.72 -7.59 -2.22
N GLN A 265 6.19 -7.71 -3.41
CA GLN A 265 5.36 -8.83 -3.83
C GLN A 265 6.18 -10.14 -3.93
N ARG A 266 5.51 -11.27 -3.74
CA ARG A 266 6.00 -12.58 -4.13
C ARG A 266 6.40 -12.55 -5.61
N GLY A 267 7.51 -13.21 -5.95
CA GLY A 267 8.03 -13.21 -7.33
C GLY A 267 8.93 -12.01 -7.66
N ASN A 268 9.08 -11.04 -6.73
CA ASN A 268 10.04 -9.95 -6.88
C ASN A 268 11.28 -10.17 -5.98
N GLU A 269 11.82 -11.40 -6.01
CA GLU A 269 13.02 -11.78 -5.24
C GLU A 269 14.21 -10.83 -5.50
N PRO A 270 14.43 -10.30 -6.73
CA PRO A 270 15.51 -9.34 -6.96
C PRO A 270 15.39 -8.07 -6.10
N MET A 271 14.17 -7.55 -5.89
CA MET A 271 13.95 -6.37 -5.05
C MET A 271 14.05 -6.73 -3.56
N GLN A 272 13.50 -7.88 -3.14
CA GLN A 272 13.63 -8.37 -1.77
C GLN A 272 15.11 -8.55 -1.39
N GLU A 273 15.90 -9.12 -2.29
CA GLU A 273 17.35 -9.33 -2.08
C GLU A 273 18.11 -7.98 -2.07
N LEU A 274 17.75 -7.03 -2.94
CA LEU A 274 18.30 -5.68 -2.91
C LEU A 274 18.02 -5.01 -1.56
N ASN A 275 16.79 -5.11 -1.06
CA ASN A 275 16.43 -4.56 0.25
C ASN A 275 17.27 -5.21 1.36
N ARG A 276 17.42 -6.54 1.39
CA ARG A 276 18.27 -7.23 2.38
C ARG A 276 19.73 -6.78 2.30
N LYS A 277 20.30 -6.61 1.10
CA LYS A 277 21.65 -6.03 0.89
C LYS A 277 21.77 -4.60 1.38
N LEU A 278 20.68 -3.86 1.38
CA LEU A 278 20.59 -2.52 1.95
C LEU A 278 20.29 -2.53 3.46
N GLY A 279 20.26 -3.70 4.11
CA GLY A 279 20.07 -3.84 5.55
C GLY A 279 18.62 -3.88 6.02
N TYR A 280 17.66 -4.06 5.13
CA TYR A 280 16.28 -4.32 5.52
C TYR A 280 16.13 -5.75 6.06
N VAL A 281 15.26 -5.91 7.05
CA VAL A 281 14.88 -7.20 7.63
C VAL A 281 13.41 -7.50 7.36
N ASP A 282 13.09 -8.76 7.15
CA ASP A 282 11.71 -9.21 6.94
C ASP A 282 10.93 -9.05 8.26
N ARG A 283 9.76 -8.39 8.25
CA ARG A 283 8.93 -8.13 9.43
C ARG A 283 7.63 -8.94 9.42
N SER A 284 6.84 -8.79 8.39
CA SER A 284 5.51 -9.42 8.28
C SER A 284 5.19 -9.83 6.85
N ARG A 285 4.09 -10.55 6.71
CA ARG A 285 3.50 -10.86 5.39
C ARG A 285 2.02 -10.53 5.39
N GLU A 286 1.56 -9.97 4.29
CA GLU A 286 0.16 -9.81 4.00
C GLU A 286 -0.22 -10.77 2.87
N LEU A 287 -1.16 -11.66 3.14
CA LEU A 287 -1.67 -12.65 2.18
C LEU A 287 -2.75 -12.02 1.30
N THR A 288 -2.71 -12.31 0.02
CA THR A 288 -3.74 -11.91 -0.94
C THR A 288 -4.68 -13.08 -1.20
N PHE A 289 -5.94 -12.88 -0.85
CA PHE A 289 -7.02 -13.83 -1.11
C PHE A 289 -7.90 -13.34 -2.24
N GLN A 290 -8.26 -14.22 -3.18
CA GLN A 290 -9.14 -13.89 -4.30
C GLN A 290 -10.26 -14.92 -4.43
N GLY A 291 -11.37 -14.52 -5.04
CA GLY A 291 -12.47 -15.41 -5.36
C GLY A 291 -13.50 -14.72 -6.26
N PRO A 292 -14.49 -15.50 -6.76
CA PRO A 292 -15.58 -14.93 -7.53
C PRO A 292 -16.40 -13.96 -6.67
N LEU A 293 -17.05 -13.02 -7.31
CA LEU A 293 -18.07 -12.19 -6.66
C LEU A 293 -19.33 -13.03 -6.45
N PRO A 294 -19.71 -13.34 -5.20
CA PRO A 294 -20.81 -14.23 -4.88
C PRO A 294 -22.19 -13.59 -5.13
#